data_b8fd726bfe79eddad4113f5351f583fe
#
_entry.id   b8fd726bfe79eddad4113f5351f583fe
#
_cell.length_a   1.000
_cell.length_b   1.000
_cell.length_c   1.000
_cell.angle_alpha   90.00
_cell.angle_beta   90.00
_cell.angle_gamma   90.00
#
_symmetry.space_group_name_H-M   'P 1'
#
loop_
_entity.id
_entity.type
_entity.pdbx_description
1 polymer ?
#
loop_
_entity_poly.entity_id
_entity_poly.type
_entity_poly.pdbx_seq_one_letter_code
_entity_poly.pdbx_strand_id
1 'polypeptide(L)'
;MPSAADRDSDVALITRGVLRLARRLRVEAPAGAPSTAALGLLATLHREGPMPGVALAEAEGLQPQSLTRLLGALVANGMIERTPDSADRRNLIISITLEGRRALRAAMQARRRWLNDALADRLSDAERDTLIEAAELMLRLAM
;
A
#
# COMPACT_ATOMS: atom_id res chain seq x y z
N MET A 1 -0.37 -7.54 35.91
CA MET A 1 0.16 -6.43 35.07
C MET A 1 1.47 -6.90 34.44
N PRO A 2 1.60 -6.85 33.10
CA PRO A 2 2.85 -7.21 32.45
C PRO A 2 3.98 -6.25 32.85
N SER A 3 5.17 -6.79 33.05
CA SER A 3 6.36 -6.01 33.38
C SER A 3 6.79 -5.12 32.19
N ALA A 4 7.68 -4.18 32.42
CA ALA A 4 8.23 -3.37 31.33
C ALA A 4 8.97 -4.23 30.29
N ALA A 5 9.68 -5.26 30.74
CA ALA A 5 10.39 -6.20 29.87
C ALA A 5 9.42 -7.05 29.02
N ASP A 6 8.28 -7.47 29.60
CA ASP A 6 7.26 -8.23 28.87
C ASP A 6 6.65 -7.38 27.74
N ARG A 7 6.34 -6.12 28.04
CA ARG A 7 5.80 -5.17 27.02
C ARG A 7 6.78 -4.91 25.89
N ASP A 8 8.06 -4.80 26.18
CA ASP A 8 9.10 -4.61 25.17
C ASP A 8 9.22 -5.85 24.26
N SER A 9 9.09 -7.03 24.82
CA SER A 9 9.05 -8.30 24.07
C SER A 9 7.82 -8.40 23.16
N ASP A 10 6.64 -8.00 23.65
CA ASP A 10 5.39 -8.00 22.88
C ASP A 10 5.46 -7.03 21.71
N VAL A 11 5.95 -5.80 21.92
CA VAL A 11 6.15 -4.80 20.87
C VAL A 11 7.09 -5.33 19.79
N ALA A 12 8.21 -5.94 20.19
CA ALA A 12 9.16 -6.52 19.26
C ALA A 12 8.56 -7.67 18.44
N LEU A 13 7.73 -8.52 19.06
CA LEU A 13 7.04 -9.62 18.38
C LEU A 13 6.02 -9.10 17.35
N ILE A 14 5.16 -8.16 17.75
CA ILE A 14 4.18 -7.53 16.87
C ILE A 14 4.88 -6.86 15.69
N THR A 15 5.90 -6.04 15.95
CA THR A 15 6.67 -5.35 14.91
C THR A 15 7.26 -6.33 13.92
N ARG A 16 7.89 -7.40 14.39
CA ARG A 16 8.48 -8.44 13.54
C ARG A 16 7.42 -9.16 12.70
N GLY A 17 6.28 -9.50 13.29
CA GLY A 17 5.17 -10.16 12.60
C GLY A 17 4.61 -9.30 11.47
N VAL A 18 4.29 -8.04 11.79
CA VAL A 18 3.76 -7.06 10.82
C VAL A 18 4.74 -6.84 9.66
N LEU A 19 6.01 -6.57 9.96
CA LEU A 19 7.01 -6.30 8.92
C LEU A 19 7.31 -7.52 8.05
N ARG A 20 7.33 -8.73 8.61
CA ARG A 20 7.53 -9.96 7.84
C ARG A 20 6.35 -10.25 6.92
N LEU A 21 5.13 -10.16 7.44
CA LEU A 21 3.93 -10.37 6.64
C LEU A 21 3.81 -9.33 5.52
N ALA A 22 4.04 -8.05 5.85
CA ALA A 22 4.04 -6.97 4.85
C ALA A 22 5.09 -7.20 3.75
N ARG A 23 6.30 -7.64 4.12
CA ARG A 23 7.33 -8.00 3.14
C ARG A 23 6.87 -9.15 2.25
N ARG A 24 6.28 -10.19 2.82
CA ARG A 24 5.80 -11.35 2.07
C ARG A 24 4.71 -10.96 1.08
N LEU A 25 3.73 -10.18 1.50
CA LEU A 25 2.67 -9.67 0.62
C LEU A 25 3.19 -8.80 -0.53
N ARG A 26 4.28 -8.05 -0.32
CA ARG A 26 4.88 -7.23 -1.38
C ARG A 26 5.48 -8.05 -2.51
N VAL A 27 5.99 -9.25 -2.22
CA VAL A 27 6.58 -10.14 -3.24
C VAL A 27 5.51 -10.79 -4.11
N GLU A 28 4.26 -10.83 -3.66
CA GLU A 28 3.13 -11.42 -4.38
C GLU A 28 2.53 -10.45 -5.42
N ALA A 29 3.38 -9.79 -6.19
CA ALA A 29 2.96 -8.99 -7.31
C ALA A 29 3.18 -9.76 -8.62
N PRO A 30 2.30 -9.57 -9.64
CA PRO A 30 2.53 -10.14 -10.96
C PRO A 30 3.86 -9.66 -11.56
N ALA A 31 4.45 -10.48 -12.44
CA ALA A 31 5.64 -10.06 -13.20
C ALA A 31 5.36 -8.76 -13.96
N GLY A 32 6.29 -7.81 -13.89
CA GLY A 32 6.13 -6.49 -14.52
C GLY A 32 5.22 -5.51 -13.77
N ALA A 33 4.72 -5.87 -12.60
CA ALA A 33 3.95 -4.94 -11.78
C ALA A 33 4.80 -3.73 -11.35
N PRO A 34 4.16 -2.57 -11.10
CA PRO A 34 4.85 -1.42 -10.52
C PRO A 34 5.48 -1.75 -9.17
N SER A 35 6.50 -0.99 -8.78
CA SER A 35 7.10 -1.12 -7.45
C SER A 35 6.05 -0.91 -6.34
N THR A 36 6.35 -1.39 -5.14
CA THR A 36 5.45 -1.21 -3.97
C THR A 36 5.13 0.26 -3.72
N ALA A 37 6.12 1.14 -3.84
CA ALA A 37 5.90 2.58 -3.68
C ALA A 37 5.00 3.15 -4.79
N ALA A 38 5.19 2.72 -6.04
CA ALA A 38 4.33 3.11 -7.15
C ALA A 38 2.89 2.59 -6.98
N LEU A 39 2.72 1.36 -6.52
CA LEU A 39 1.39 0.82 -6.18
C LEU A 39 0.72 1.60 -5.04
N GLY A 40 1.48 2.10 -4.07
CA GLY A 40 0.97 2.99 -3.03
C GLY A 40 0.38 4.27 -3.61
N LEU A 41 1.10 4.92 -4.55
CA LEU A 41 0.60 6.11 -5.26
C LEU A 41 -0.70 5.82 -6.02
N LEU A 42 -0.75 4.70 -6.75
CA LEU A 42 -1.95 4.28 -7.47
C LEU A 42 -3.13 4.01 -6.53
N ALA A 43 -2.87 3.39 -5.38
CA ALA A 43 -3.89 3.11 -4.38
C ALA A 43 -4.48 4.40 -3.79
N THR A 44 -3.64 5.38 -3.49
CA THR A 44 -4.07 6.70 -2.99
C THR A 44 -4.89 7.45 -4.04
N LEU A 45 -4.42 7.51 -5.28
CA LEU A 45 -5.18 8.13 -6.37
C LEU A 45 -6.52 7.41 -6.64
N HIS A 46 -6.55 6.10 -6.49
CA HIS A 46 -7.79 5.33 -6.64
C HIS A 46 -8.79 5.61 -5.52
N ARG A 47 -8.34 5.73 -4.28
CA ARG A 47 -9.18 5.94 -3.11
C ARG A 47 -9.66 7.39 -2.99
N GLU A 48 -8.77 8.35 -3.20
CA GLU A 48 -9.01 9.75 -2.91
C GLU A 48 -9.29 10.59 -4.17
N GLY A 49 -9.03 10.04 -5.35
CA GLY A 49 -9.24 10.72 -6.62
C GLY A 49 -8.04 11.55 -7.08
N PRO A 50 -8.20 12.28 -8.19
CA PRO A 50 -7.15 13.14 -8.73
C PRO A 50 -6.69 14.21 -7.74
N MET A 51 -5.38 14.45 -7.68
CA MET A 51 -4.79 15.44 -6.78
C MET A 51 -3.48 16.01 -7.29
N PRO A 52 -3.05 17.19 -6.78
CA PRO A 52 -1.72 17.73 -7.06
C PRO A 52 -0.60 16.83 -6.52
N GLY A 53 0.57 16.88 -7.15
CA GLY A 53 1.74 16.11 -6.72
C GLY A 53 2.16 16.38 -5.28
N VAL A 54 2.05 17.61 -4.79
CA VAL A 54 2.35 17.97 -3.40
C VAL A 54 1.45 17.21 -2.43
N ALA A 55 0.15 17.16 -2.68
CA ALA A 55 -0.79 16.42 -1.85
C ALA A 55 -0.51 14.91 -1.86
N LEU A 56 -0.15 14.38 -3.03
CA LEU A 56 0.19 12.96 -3.18
C LEU A 56 1.49 12.62 -2.41
N ALA A 57 2.50 13.49 -2.46
CA ALA A 57 3.74 13.32 -1.70
C ALA A 57 3.47 13.32 -0.18
N GLU A 58 2.64 14.23 0.30
CA GLU A 58 2.25 14.31 1.71
C GLU A 58 1.50 13.05 2.16
N ALA A 59 0.52 12.60 1.37
CA ALA A 59 -0.26 11.42 1.67
C ALA A 59 0.60 10.14 1.78
N GLU A 60 1.66 10.04 0.99
CA GLU A 60 2.57 8.88 0.94
C GLU A 60 3.87 9.08 1.76
N GLY A 61 4.06 10.22 2.39
CA GLY A 61 5.28 10.52 3.14
C GLY A 61 6.55 10.51 2.28
N LEU A 62 6.43 10.93 1.02
CA LEU A 62 7.53 10.91 0.05
C LEU A 62 8.24 12.25 -0.07
N GLN A 63 9.56 12.18 -0.25
CA GLN A 63 10.35 13.33 -0.66
C GLN A 63 10.06 13.70 -2.14
N PRO A 64 10.13 14.99 -2.53
CA PRO A 64 9.84 15.43 -3.89
C PRO A 64 10.60 14.70 -5.00
N GLN A 65 11.87 14.39 -4.78
CA GLN A 65 12.70 13.67 -5.75
C GLN A 65 12.22 12.21 -5.95
N SER A 66 11.85 11.53 -4.87
CA SER A 66 11.30 10.17 -4.93
C SER A 66 9.96 10.16 -5.65
N LEU A 67 9.09 11.12 -5.35
CA LEU A 67 7.82 11.29 -6.06
C LEU A 67 8.04 11.50 -7.56
N THR A 68 8.91 12.43 -7.94
CA THR A 68 9.19 12.74 -9.36
C THR A 68 9.62 11.50 -10.13
N ARG A 69 10.51 10.70 -9.57
CA ARG A 69 10.97 9.45 -10.17
C ARG A 69 9.84 8.42 -10.33
N LEU A 70 9.04 8.23 -9.29
CA LEU A 70 7.92 7.29 -9.32
C LEU A 70 6.84 7.71 -10.32
N LEU A 71 6.49 9.00 -10.34
CA LEU A 71 5.53 9.55 -11.29
C LEU A 71 6.03 9.41 -12.74
N GLY A 72 7.34 9.65 -12.98
CA GLY A 72 7.94 9.43 -14.29
C GLY A 72 7.77 8.01 -14.78
N ALA A 73 8.03 7.01 -13.94
CA ALA A 73 7.83 5.60 -14.28
C ALA A 73 6.36 5.26 -14.54
N LEU A 74 5.44 5.78 -13.74
CA LEU A 74 4.00 5.54 -13.91
C LEU A 74 3.45 6.20 -15.19
N VAL A 75 3.91 7.40 -15.53
CA VAL A 75 3.55 8.05 -16.80
C VAL A 75 4.09 7.26 -17.99
N ALA A 76 5.34 6.82 -17.93
CA ALA A 76 5.97 6.04 -19.00
C ALA A 76 5.24 4.72 -19.29
N ASN A 77 4.62 4.13 -18.26
CA ASN A 77 3.81 2.91 -18.37
C ASN A 77 2.30 3.19 -18.59
N GLY A 78 1.90 4.43 -18.80
CA GLY A 78 0.52 4.79 -19.05
C GLY A 78 -0.43 4.58 -17.87
N MET A 79 0.06 4.49 -16.65
CA MET A 79 -0.72 4.18 -15.45
C MET A 79 -1.30 5.40 -14.75
N ILE A 80 -0.72 6.55 -15.00
CA ILE A 80 -1.23 7.86 -14.59
C ILE A 80 -1.15 8.85 -15.74
N GLU A 81 -1.92 9.90 -15.64
CA GLU A 81 -1.85 11.07 -16.52
C GLU A 81 -1.71 12.34 -15.68
N ARG A 82 -1.15 13.39 -16.32
CA ARG A 82 -0.98 14.71 -15.73
C ARG A 82 -1.76 15.71 -16.57
N THR A 83 -2.64 16.44 -15.92
CA THR A 83 -3.41 17.50 -16.56
C THR A 83 -3.22 18.82 -15.82
N PRO A 84 -3.20 19.98 -16.52
CA PRO A 84 -3.16 21.27 -15.85
C PRO A 84 -4.38 21.44 -14.95
N ASP A 85 -4.16 22.02 -13.77
CA ASP A 85 -5.25 22.39 -12.87
C ASP A 85 -6.11 23.49 -13.53
N SER A 86 -7.44 23.36 -13.44
CA SER A 86 -8.39 24.36 -13.96
C SER A 86 -8.28 25.70 -13.24
N ALA A 87 -7.90 25.72 -11.95
CA ALA A 87 -7.75 26.93 -11.14
C ALA A 87 -6.37 27.57 -11.33
N ASP A 88 -5.29 26.81 -11.43
CA ASP A 88 -3.93 27.29 -11.68
C ASP A 88 -3.19 26.32 -12.61
N ARG A 89 -3.08 26.70 -13.89
CA ARG A 89 -2.44 25.89 -14.94
C ARG A 89 -0.96 25.58 -14.71
N ARG A 90 -0.31 26.25 -13.76
CA ARG A 90 1.07 25.94 -13.34
C ARG A 90 1.15 24.68 -12.50
N ASN A 91 0.04 24.28 -11.88
CA ASN A 91 -0.05 23.06 -11.11
C ASN A 91 -0.58 21.93 -12.00
N LEU A 92 0.00 20.74 -11.83
CA LEU A 92 -0.45 19.53 -12.50
C LEU A 92 -1.27 18.66 -11.53
N ILE A 93 -2.44 18.25 -11.99
CA ILE A 93 -3.28 17.27 -11.34
C ILE A 93 -2.91 15.90 -11.87
N ILE A 94 -2.69 14.97 -10.97
CA ILE A 94 -2.32 13.58 -11.25
C ILE A 94 -3.57 12.72 -11.11
N SER A 95 -3.86 11.94 -12.13
CA SER A 95 -5.01 11.02 -12.17
C SER A 95 -4.57 9.61 -12.50
N ILE A 96 -5.21 8.62 -11.91
CA ILE A 96 -5.01 7.23 -12.28
C ILE A 96 -5.75 6.91 -13.58
N THR A 97 -5.09 6.22 -14.51
CA THR A 97 -5.68 5.74 -15.76
C THR A 97 -6.38 4.40 -15.59
N LEU A 98 -7.08 3.93 -16.62
CA LEU A 98 -7.63 2.57 -16.65
C LEU A 98 -6.53 1.52 -16.50
N GLU A 99 -5.38 1.72 -17.14
CA GLU A 99 -4.22 0.82 -17.01
C GLU A 99 -3.67 0.81 -15.60
N GLY A 100 -3.57 1.98 -14.95
CA GLY A 100 -3.18 2.07 -13.54
C GLY A 100 -4.14 1.32 -12.61
N ARG A 101 -5.44 1.41 -12.83
CA ARG A 101 -6.45 0.66 -12.08
C ARG A 101 -6.34 -0.84 -12.29
N ARG A 102 -6.06 -1.28 -13.53
CA ARG A 102 -5.83 -2.69 -13.85
C ARG A 102 -4.60 -3.25 -13.13
N ALA A 103 -3.49 -2.52 -13.18
CA ALA A 103 -2.25 -2.91 -12.50
C ALA A 103 -2.43 -2.99 -10.98
N LEU A 104 -3.09 -2.01 -10.37
CA LEU A 104 -3.42 -2.01 -8.94
C LEU A 104 -4.29 -3.21 -8.57
N ARG A 105 -5.35 -3.48 -9.34
CA ARG A 105 -6.26 -4.61 -9.11
C ARG A 105 -5.53 -5.94 -9.20
N ALA A 106 -4.69 -6.12 -10.21
CA ALA A 106 -3.92 -7.36 -10.40
C ALA A 106 -2.98 -7.63 -9.22
N ALA A 107 -2.27 -6.58 -8.73
CA ALA A 107 -1.41 -6.69 -7.56
C ALA A 107 -2.19 -7.03 -6.29
N MET A 108 -3.33 -6.40 -6.07
CA MET A 108 -4.19 -6.68 -4.93
C MET A 108 -4.77 -8.10 -4.96
N GLN A 109 -5.18 -8.58 -6.11
CA GLN A 109 -5.69 -9.95 -6.28
C GLN A 109 -4.62 -11.01 -6.02
N ALA A 110 -3.38 -10.77 -6.46
CA ALA A 110 -2.26 -11.68 -6.20
C ALA A 110 -1.99 -11.81 -4.70
N ARG A 111 -1.95 -10.68 -3.98
CA ARG A 111 -1.79 -10.65 -2.52
C ARG A 111 -2.92 -11.35 -1.78
N ARG A 112 -4.16 -11.10 -2.20
CA ARG A 112 -5.35 -11.75 -1.59
C ARG A 112 -5.35 -13.25 -1.79
N ARG A 113 -5.01 -13.74 -2.98
CA ARG A 113 -4.91 -15.19 -3.25
C ARG A 113 -3.88 -15.82 -2.35
N TRP A 114 -2.65 -15.31 -2.36
CA TRP A 114 -1.60 -15.85 -1.53
C TRP A 114 -1.98 -15.86 -0.04
N LEU A 115 -2.56 -14.77 0.47
CA LEU A 115 -2.94 -14.68 1.89
C LEU A 115 -4.06 -15.68 2.21
N ASN A 116 -5.05 -15.82 1.33
CA ASN A 116 -6.13 -16.79 1.52
C ASN A 116 -5.59 -18.22 1.61
N ASP A 117 -4.70 -18.60 0.69
CA ASP A 117 -4.07 -19.92 0.69
C ASP A 117 -3.20 -20.13 1.94
N ALA A 118 -2.41 -19.14 2.30
CA ALA A 118 -1.57 -19.20 3.51
C ALA A 118 -2.39 -19.33 4.82
N LEU A 119 -3.52 -18.65 4.91
CA LEU A 119 -4.43 -18.78 6.04
C LEU A 119 -5.03 -20.17 6.14
N ALA A 120 -5.46 -20.73 5.01
CA ALA A 120 -6.03 -22.08 4.96
C ALA A 120 -5.00 -23.18 5.30
N ASP A 121 -3.78 -23.03 4.79
CA ASP A 121 -2.75 -24.06 4.90
C ASP A 121 -2.00 -24.05 6.26
N ARG A 122 -1.95 -22.91 6.93
CA ARG A 122 -1.03 -22.71 8.06
C ARG A 122 -1.68 -22.39 9.39
N LEU A 123 -2.95 -22.04 9.40
CA LEU A 123 -3.68 -21.65 10.61
C LEU A 123 -4.93 -22.51 10.79
N SER A 124 -5.25 -22.83 12.04
CA SER A 124 -6.56 -23.34 12.43
C SER A 124 -7.62 -22.22 12.35
N ASP A 125 -8.89 -22.59 12.35
CA ASP A 125 -9.99 -21.62 12.33
C ASP A 125 -9.92 -20.66 13.52
N ALA A 126 -9.59 -21.14 14.72
CA ALA A 126 -9.44 -20.31 15.91
C ALA A 126 -8.26 -19.31 15.79
N GLU A 127 -7.14 -19.74 15.21
CA GLU A 127 -5.99 -18.85 14.97
C GLU A 127 -6.31 -17.81 13.87
N ARG A 128 -7.08 -18.20 12.85
CA ARG A 128 -7.57 -17.29 11.83
C ARG A 128 -8.47 -16.20 12.44
N ASP A 129 -9.42 -16.58 13.30
CA ASP A 129 -10.30 -15.64 13.99
C ASP A 129 -9.51 -14.66 14.86
N THR A 130 -8.53 -15.17 15.61
CA THR A 130 -7.60 -14.33 16.39
C THR A 130 -6.85 -13.33 15.52
N LEU A 131 -6.38 -13.75 14.34
CA LEU A 131 -5.66 -12.88 13.43
C LEU A 131 -6.58 -11.79 12.83
N ILE A 132 -7.86 -12.11 12.57
CA ILE A 132 -8.85 -11.14 12.09
C ILE A 132 -9.09 -10.06 13.15
N GLU A 133 -9.33 -10.47 14.41
CA GLU A 133 -9.47 -9.52 15.52
C GLU A 133 -8.23 -8.65 15.69
N ALA A 134 -7.03 -9.25 15.62
CA ALA A 134 -5.78 -8.51 15.68
C ALA A 134 -5.63 -7.51 14.52
N ALA A 135 -6.07 -7.86 13.31
CA ALA A 135 -6.02 -6.96 12.17
C ALA A 135 -6.90 -5.72 12.37
N GLU A 136 -8.09 -5.85 12.97
CA GLU A 136 -8.94 -4.71 13.33
C GLU A 136 -8.25 -3.79 14.33
N LEU A 137 -7.56 -4.36 15.34
CA LEU A 137 -6.77 -3.59 16.29
C LEU A 137 -5.60 -2.86 15.62
N MET A 138 -4.90 -3.52 14.69
CA MET A 138 -3.80 -2.91 13.92
C MET A 138 -4.28 -1.74 13.07
N LEU A 139 -5.44 -1.85 12.43
CA LEU A 139 -6.03 -0.75 11.66
C LEU A 139 -6.33 0.47 12.56
N ARG A 140 -6.82 0.25 13.79
CA ARG A 140 -7.04 1.34 14.76
C ARG A 140 -5.75 2.00 15.25
N LEU A 141 -4.66 1.23 15.34
CA LEU A 141 -3.34 1.78 15.72
C LEU A 141 -2.73 2.64 14.60
N ALA A 142 -3.10 2.39 13.34
CA ALA A 142 -2.54 3.06 12.17
C ALA A 142 -3.30 4.35 11.77
N MET A 143 -4.41 4.66 12.44
CA MET A 143 -5.19 5.91 12.25
C MET A 143 -4.62 7.04 13.08
#